data_58d4a43fb0be481f93b59c39d9f8d8a5
#
_entry.id   58d4a43fb0be481f93b59c39d9f8d8a5
#
_cell.length_a   1.000
_cell.length_b   1.000
_cell.length_c   1.000
_cell.angle_alpha   90.00
_cell.angle_beta   90.00
_cell.angle_gamma   90.00
#
_symmetry.space_group_name_H-M   'P 1'
#
loop_
_entity.id
_entity.type
_entity.pdbx_description
1 polymer ?
#
loop_
_entity_poly.entity_id
_entity_poly.type
_entity_poly.pdbx_seq_one_letter_code
_entity_poly.pdbx_strand_id
1 'polypeptide(L)'
;TNDLRVDGVSFNDDFGLNANGYPAQRSPISLNAIEQLSVKVAPASVEYSGFRGGVIEVITKSGTNEFTGEFFSYDRGDSLMGDKSGEDDYSFDLEDTSEGFAFGGPLIKDKAFFYVTYEEAEVNKPITHGPEGSGLPNVQGITVAEVDQIRNITKNKYGFDPLGYTSSNLSAQEYMTARLDLNITDNHRLTINHKEVESSKLNGANSSYGTFTFSSAEYQKGENTETDGFLLVSNWSDDLITEISYSTKEQKTSQMSPVGQNLPSFTIENCGAREIVCEVGPDIYRSANALETENSFFKFKMTYYDDNHKWTAGYETKEWDIYNVFIVAQNGSYDFDGISGYESQQATGFFHNNSRDLTEAGGAAAFKYDLTSMYIQDEIEISDKLNVLVGLRYDEFDSDDAPSLN
;
A
#
# COMPACT_ATOMS: atom_id res chain seq x y z
N THR A 1 -14.84 5.17 -1.29
CA THR A 1 -13.89 4.08 -1.08
C THR A 1 -14.61 2.83 -0.60
N ASN A 2 -14.14 1.65 -0.99
CA ASN A 2 -14.55 0.38 -0.41
C ASN A 2 -13.67 0.11 0.82
N ASP A 3 -14.18 -0.69 1.76
CA ASP A 3 -13.40 -1.19 2.89
C ASP A 3 -13.03 -2.66 2.62
N LEU A 4 -11.74 -2.96 2.54
CA LEU A 4 -11.23 -4.33 2.45
C LEU A 4 -10.82 -4.77 3.85
N ARG A 5 -11.47 -5.82 4.35
CA ARG A 5 -11.18 -6.42 5.65
C ARG A 5 -10.64 -7.83 5.46
N VAL A 6 -9.53 -8.12 6.12
CA VAL A 6 -8.95 -9.47 6.16
C VAL A 6 -8.99 -9.94 7.61
N ASP A 7 -9.76 -11.01 7.88
CA ASP A 7 -10.06 -11.50 9.24
C ASP A 7 -10.53 -10.39 10.19
N GLY A 8 -11.35 -9.45 9.66
CA GLY A 8 -11.92 -8.33 10.41
C GLY A 8 -11.07 -7.07 10.49
N VAL A 9 -9.79 -7.10 10.10
CA VAL A 9 -8.89 -5.94 10.08
C VAL A 9 -8.99 -5.21 8.75
N SER A 10 -9.17 -3.88 8.76
CA SER A 10 -9.16 -3.06 7.54
C SER A 10 -7.74 -2.92 7.00
N PHE A 11 -7.59 -3.25 5.70
CA PHE A 11 -6.36 -3.08 4.93
C PHE A 11 -6.39 -1.84 4.02
N ASN A 12 -7.30 -0.93 4.25
CA ASN A 12 -7.31 0.33 3.52
C ASN A 12 -6.06 1.17 3.86
N ASP A 13 -5.65 1.97 2.88
CA ASP A 13 -4.68 3.04 3.08
C ASP A 13 -5.36 4.17 3.86
N ASP A 14 -5.02 4.28 5.15
CA ASP A 14 -5.64 5.23 6.07
C ASP A 14 -5.36 6.69 5.69
N PHE A 15 -4.27 6.95 4.95
CA PHE A 15 -3.87 8.29 4.53
C PHE A 15 -4.19 8.60 3.06
N GLY A 16 -4.57 7.59 2.26
CA GLY A 16 -4.98 7.75 0.87
C GLY A 16 -3.84 8.07 -0.10
N LEU A 17 -2.61 7.66 0.18
CA LEU A 17 -1.44 7.90 -0.66
C LEU A 17 -1.33 6.93 -1.86
N ASN A 18 -2.12 5.88 -1.88
CA ASN A 18 -2.10 4.85 -2.92
C ASN A 18 -3.34 4.93 -3.80
N ALA A 19 -3.14 4.96 -5.12
CA ALA A 19 -4.21 5.06 -6.10
C ALA A 19 -5.18 3.87 -6.09
N ASN A 20 -4.71 2.68 -5.68
CA ASN A 20 -5.53 1.48 -5.53
C ASN A 20 -6.30 1.44 -4.20
N GLY A 21 -6.02 2.36 -3.27
CA GLY A 21 -6.65 2.45 -1.95
C GLY A 21 -6.08 1.50 -0.89
N TYR A 22 -4.98 0.81 -1.19
CA TYR A 22 -4.30 -0.12 -0.30
C TYR A 22 -2.83 0.26 -0.11
N PRO A 23 -2.22 -0.01 1.07
CA PRO A 23 -0.80 0.21 1.31
C PRO A 23 0.04 -0.95 0.71
N ALA A 24 -0.11 -1.14 -0.59
CA ALA A 24 0.54 -2.19 -1.36
C ALA A 24 0.46 -1.87 -2.87
N GLN A 25 1.41 -2.39 -3.66
CA GLN A 25 1.42 -2.16 -5.11
C GLN A 25 0.43 -3.07 -5.88
N ARG A 26 0.07 -4.19 -5.28
CA ARG A 26 -0.93 -5.17 -5.78
C ARG A 26 -2.02 -5.37 -4.71
N SER A 27 -2.71 -6.52 -4.76
CA SER A 27 -3.61 -6.93 -3.66
C SER A 27 -2.84 -7.00 -2.35
N PRO A 28 -3.39 -6.55 -1.21
CA PRO A 28 -2.69 -6.65 0.08
C PRO A 28 -2.76 -8.05 0.72
N ILE A 29 -3.20 -9.06 -0.02
CA ILE A 29 -3.23 -10.46 0.40
C ILE A 29 -3.02 -11.38 -0.79
N SER A 30 -2.27 -12.47 -0.59
CA SER A 30 -2.14 -13.57 -1.54
C SER A 30 -3.48 -14.26 -1.77
N LEU A 31 -3.82 -14.55 -3.03
CA LEU A 31 -5.01 -15.32 -3.38
C LEU A 31 -4.96 -16.74 -2.78
N ASN A 32 -3.77 -17.29 -2.60
CA ASN A 32 -3.57 -18.62 -2.04
C ASN A 32 -3.83 -18.69 -0.52
N ALA A 33 -3.88 -17.55 0.16
CA ALA A 33 -4.25 -17.45 1.57
C ALA A 33 -5.76 -17.36 1.80
N ILE A 34 -6.57 -17.16 0.75
CA ILE A 34 -8.00 -16.88 0.86
C ILE A 34 -8.81 -18.17 0.95
N GLU A 35 -9.61 -18.32 2.01
CA GLU A 35 -10.64 -19.37 2.13
C GLU A 35 -11.98 -18.88 1.59
N GLN A 36 -12.39 -17.66 1.98
CA GLN A 36 -13.66 -17.08 1.60
C GLN A 36 -13.52 -15.60 1.32
N LEU A 37 -14.19 -15.14 0.26
CA LEU A 37 -14.34 -13.73 -0.07
C LEU A 37 -15.83 -13.40 -0.15
N SER A 38 -16.25 -12.36 0.56
CA SER A 38 -17.62 -11.84 0.57
C SER A 38 -17.63 -10.37 0.19
N VAL A 39 -18.51 -9.98 -0.73
CA VAL A 39 -18.69 -8.59 -1.15
C VAL A 39 -20.07 -8.11 -0.72
N LYS A 40 -20.11 -7.09 0.12
CA LYS A 40 -21.34 -6.47 0.63
C LYS A 40 -21.47 -5.08 0.02
N VAL A 41 -22.41 -4.92 -0.90
CA VAL A 41 -22.67 -3.63 -1.56
C VAL A 41 -23.67 -2.85 -0.70
N ALA A 42 -23.24 -1.66 -0.24
CA ALA A 42 -24.04 -0.77 0.60
C ALA A 42 -24.77 -1.51 1.75
N PRO A 43 -24.05 -2.25 2.63
CA PRO A 43 -24.69 -3.00 3.70
C PRO A 43 -25.50 -2.08 4.61
N ALA A 44 -26.74 -2.47 4.92
CA ALA A 44 -27.63 -1.70 5.78
C ALA A 44 -27.38 -1.95 7.28
N SER A 45 -26.64 -3.01 7.63
CA SER A 45 -26.32 -3.34 9.02
C SER A 45 -25.45 -2.26 9.66
N VAL A 46 -25.81 -1.84 10.87
CA VAL A 46 -25.06 -0.87 11.67
C VAL A 46 -23.71 -1.39 12.19
N GLU A 47 -23.44 -2.68 12.01
CA GLU A 47 -22.13 -3.29 12.28
C GLU A 47 -21.04 -2.73 11.33
N TYR A 48 -21.46 -2.25 10.15
CA TYR A 48 -20.52 -1.75 9.14
C TYR A 48 -20.47 -0.22 9.15
N SER A 49 -19.26 0.31 9.18
CA SER A 49 -18.97 1.74 9.10
C SER A 49 -17.68 2.00 8.33
N GLY A 50 -17.39 3.27 8.00
CA GLY A 50 -16.13 3.67 7.38
C GLY A 50 -16.03 3.41 5.86
N PHE A 51 -17.12 3.04 5.19
CA PHE A 51 -17.15 2.81 3.74
C PHE A 51 -18.08 3.81 3.02
N ARG A 52 -17.89 3.96 1.70
CA ARG A 52 -18.79 4.73 0.81
C ARG A 52 -19.47 3.89 -0.26
N GLY A 53 -18.83 2.80 -0.70
CA GLY A 53 -19.33 1.89 -1.74
C GLY A 53 -19.77 0.57 -1.14
N GLY A 54 -18.87 -0.19 -0.59
CA GLY A 54 -19.12 -1.52 -0.03
C GLY A 54 -17.99 -2.00 0.86
N VAL A 55 -18.21 -3.18 1.42
CA VAL A 55 -17.24 -3.90 2.25
C VAL A 55 -16.86 -5.19 1.56
N ILE A 56 -15.57 -5.44 1.41
CA ILE A 56 -15.01 -6.71 0.95
C ILE A 56 -14.43 -7.39 2.17
N GLU A 57 -14.98 -8.54 2.53
CA GLU A 57 -14.49 -9.34 3.66
C GLU A 57 -13.79 -10.58 3.14
N VAL A 58 -12.57 -10.77 3.61
CA VAL A 58 -11.73 -11.94 3.33
C VAL A 58 -11.51 -12.70 4.63
N ILE A 59 -11.69 -14.00 4.56
CA ILE A 59 -11.33 -14.95 5.63
C ILE A 59 -10.16 -15.76 5.11
N THR A 60 -9.09 -15.84 5.90
CA THR A 60 -7.91 -16.64 5.53
C THR A 60 -8.14 -18.13 5.79
N LYS A 61 -7.43 -18.96 5.02
CA LYS A 61 -7.45 -20.42 5.16
C LYS A 61 -7.00 -20.85 6.55
N SER A 62 -7.58 -21.93 7.05
CA SER A 62 -7.28 -22.58 8.33
C SER A 62 -6.70 -23.97 8.09
N GLY A 63 -5.89 -24.47 9.00
CA GLY A 63 -5.48 -25.87 9.02
C GLY A 63 -6.66 -26.80 9.34
N THR A 64 -6.50 -28.06 8.99
CA THR A 64 -7.49 -29.14 9.21
C THR A 64 -6.85 -30.29 9.98
N ASN A 65 -7.58 -31.39 10.19
CA ASN A 65 -7.03 -32.62 10.78
C ASN A 65 -6.06 -33.39 9.85
N GLU A 66 -5.91 -32.93 8.62
CA GLU A 66 -4.99 -33.48 7.64
C GLU A 66 -3.96 -32.42 7.25
N PHE A 67 -2.70 -32.83 7.08
CA PHE A 67 -1.68 -31.96 6.52
C PHE A 67 -1.95 -31.73 5.05
N THR A 68 -1.96 -30.49 4.66
CA THR A 68 -2.07 -30.05 3.26
C THR A 68 -0.91 -29.15 2.93
N GLY A 69 -0.39 -29.26 1.70
CA GLY A 69 0.68 -28.40 1.22
C GLY A 69 0.57 -28.18 -0.28
N GLU A 70 0.93 -26.99 -0.70
CA GLU A 70 0.90 -26.56 -2.09
C GLU A 70 2.14 -25.73 -2.39
N PHE A 71 2.78 -25.98 -3.53
CA PHE A 71 3.75 -25.07 -4.14
C PHE A 71 3.15 -24.59 -5.45
N PHE A 72 3.26 -23.31 -5.72
CA PHE A 72 2.74 -22.69 -6.93
C PHE A 72 3.76 -21.75 -7.54
N SER A 73 3.74 -21.67 -8.87
CA SER A 73 4.53 -20.71 -9.64
C SER A 73 3.67 -20.24 -10.82
N TYR A 74 3.56 -18.95 -10.99
CA TYR A 74 2.86 -18.31 -12.09
C TYR A 74 3.85 -17.46 -12.87
N ASP A 75 3.84 -17.62 -14.18
CA ASP A 75 4.66 -16.85 -15.11
C ASP A 75 3.77 -16.27 -16.21
N ARG A 76 3.95 -14.99 -16.48
CA ARG A 76 3.32 -14.29 -17.59
C ARG A 76 4.34 -13.39 -18.26
N GLY A 77 4.95 -13.88 -19.33
CA GLY A 77 5.88 -13.13 -20.17
C GLY A 77 5.31 -12.82 -21.56
N ASP A 78 6.08 -12.09 -22.35
CA ASP A 78 5.72 -11.73 -23.72
C ASP A 78 5.45 -12.94 -24.62
N SER A 79 6.12 -14.07 -24.37
CA SER A 79 5.89 -15.33 -25.12
C SER A 79 4.46 -15.89 -24.95
N LEU A 80 3.75 -15.48 -23.88
CA LEU A 80 2.36 -15.86 -23.57
C LEU A 80 1.36 -14.75 -23.90
N MET A 81 1.82 -13.60 -24.36
CA MET A 81 1.00 -12.47 -24.79
C MET A 81 0.93 -12.40 -26.31
N GLY A 82 -0.17 -11.89 -26.85
CA GLY A 82 -0.26 -11.61 -28.28
C GLY A 82 0.68 -10.46 -28.66
N ASP A 83 1.32 -10.60 -29.81
CA ASP A 83 2.26 -9.65 -30.40
C ASP A 83 1.64 -8.63 -31.34
N LYS A 84 0.29 -8.58 -31.43
CA LYS A 84 -0.45 -7.72 -32.34
C LYS A 84 -1.57 -6.95 -31.67
N SER A 85 -1.68 -5.66 -32.03
CA SER A 85 -2.83 -4.82 -31.73
C SER A 85 -3.39 -4.26 -33.03
N GLY A 86 -4.40 -4.91 -33.59
CA GLY A 86 -4.90 -4.63 -34.95
C GLY A 86 -3.91 -5.09 -36.01
N GLU A 87 -3.42 -4.17 -36.86
CA GLU A 87 -2.40 -4.44 -37.86
C GLU A 87 -0.96 -4.15 -37.41
N ASP A 88 -0.81 -3.57 -36.21
CA ASP A 88 0.48 -3.19 -35.66
C ASP A 88 1.11 -4.35 -34.86
N ASP A 89 2.38 -4.61 -35.11
CA ASP A 89 3.19 -5.53 -34.31
C ASP A 89 3.61 -4.85 -32.98
N TYR A 90 3.38 -5.53 -31.86
CA TYR A 90 3.70 -5.08 -30.52
C TYR A 90 4.75 -6.00 -29.91
N SER A 91 5.89 -5.46 -29.54
CA SER A 91 6.85 -6.16 -28.68
C SER A 91 6.73 -5.58 -27.26
N PHE A 92 6.33 -6.40 -26.33
CA PHE A 92 6.13 -6.02 -24.93
C PHE A 92 7.08 -6.86 -24.08
N ASP A 93 8.16 -6.29 -23.62
CA ASP A 93 9.10 -6.96 -22.71
C ASP A 93 8.56 -6.96 -21.28
N LEU A 94 7.43 -7.66 -21.09
CA LEU A 94 6.78 -7.83 -19.78
C LEU A 94 7.21 -9.14 -19.17
N GLU A 95 7.66 -9.10 -17.94
CA GLU A 95 7.86 -10.26 -17.08
C GLU A 95 7.05 -10.07 -15.79
N ASP A 96 6.12 -10.99 -15.52
CA ASP A 96 5.25 -10.97 -14.34
C ASP A 96 5.27 -12.38 -13.75
N THR A 97 5.99 -12.54 -12.66
CA THR A 97 6.20 -13.82 -12.00
C THR A 97 5.63 -13.79 -10.59
N SER A 98 5.13 -14.91 -10.13
CA SER A 98 4.76 -15.10 -8.74
C SER A 98 5.01 -16.55 -8.35
N GLU A 99 5.68 -16.77 -7.22
CA GLU A 99 5.93 -18.10 -6.69
C GLU A 99 5.74 -18.13 -5.17
N GLY A 100 5.40 -19.29 -4.66
CA GLY A 100 5.18 -19.42 -3.24
C GLY A 100 4.77 -20.81 -2.79
N PHE A 101 4.42 -20.88 -1.51
CA PHE A 101 3.90 -22.09 -0.92
C PHE A 101 2.78 -21.80 0.09
N ALA A 102 1.97 -22.81 0.33
CA ALA A 102 0.99 -22.85 1.41
C ALA A 102 1.12 -24.19 2.12
N PHE A 103 1.04 -24.18 3.45
CA PHE A 103 1.12 -25.39 4.26
C PHE A 103 0.28 -25.27 5.52
N GLY A 104 -0.48 -26.30 5.85
CA GLY A 104 -1.31 -26.34 7.03
C GLY A 104 -1.62 -27.73 7.52
N GLY A 105 -2.12 -27.83 8.74
CA GLY A 105 -2.48 -29.10 9.35
C GLY A 105 -2.71 -29.00 10.85
N PRO A 106 -2.86 -30.16 11.53
CA PRO A 106 -3.08 -30.19 12.97
C PRO A 106 -1.74 -30.11 13.72
N LEU A 107 -1.66 -29.23 14.71
CA LEU A 107 -0.71 -29.35 15.82
C LEU A 107 -1.21 -30.38 16.84
N ILE A 108 -2.51 -30.35 17.12
CA ILE A 108 -3.22 -31.31 17.97
C ILE A 108 -4.53 -31.63 17.25
N LYS A 109 -4.76 -32.90 16.93
CA LYS A 109 -5.99 -33.31 16.25
C LYS A 109 -7.24 -32.81 16.99
N ASP A 110 -8.20 -32.33 16.24
CA ASP A 110 -9.50 -31.77 16.67
C ASP A 110 -9.40 -30.50 17.53
N LYS A 111 -8.18 -30.05 17.93
CA LYS A 111 -7.99 -28.97 18.90
C LYS A 111 -7.16 -27.81 18.42
N ALA A 112 -6.04 -28.05 17.74
CA ALA A 112 -5.13 -26.99 17.36
C ALA A 112 -4.65 -27.17 15.93
N PHE A 113 -4.82 -26.14 15.13
CA PHE A 113 -4.50 -26.14 13.70
C PHE A 113 -3.68 -24.92 13.34
N PHE A 114 -2.81 -25.08 12.36
CA PHE A 114 -2.05 -23.96 11.80
C PHE A 114 -2.19 -23.92 10.27
N TYR A 115 -1.98 -22.72 9.72
CA TYR A 115 -1.86 -22.50 8.28
C TYR A 115 -0.87 -21.37 8.01
N VAL A 116 0.05 -21.57 7.09
CA VAL A 116 1.07 -20.59 6.70
C VAL A 116 1.10 -20.50 5.19
N THR A 117 1.16 -19.28 4.66
CA THR A 117 1.41 -19.00 3.24
C THR A 117 2.55 -18.01 3.10
N TYR A 118 3.34 -18.18 2.04
CA TYR A 118 4.34 -17.22 1.60
C TYR A 118 4.28 -17.13 0.08
N GLU A 119 4.36 -15.90 -0.45
CA GLU A 119 4.38 -15.63 -1.88
C GLU A 119 5.28 -14.45 -2.17
N GLU A 120 6.15 -14.59 -3.17
CA GLU A 120 6.88 -13.51 -3.81
C GLU A 120 6.30 -13.25 -5.20
N ALA A 121 6.14 -11.99 -5.56
CA ALA A 121 5.64 -11.58 -6.86
C ALA A 121 6.45 -10.41 -7.40
N GLU A 122 6.90 -10.53 -8.64
CA GLU A 122 7.65 -9.49 -9.33
C GLU A 122 7.00 -9.16 -10.68
N VAL A 123 6.96 -7.88 -11.00
CA VAL A 123 6.54 -7.40 -12.31
C VAL A 123 7.59 -6.45 -12.84
N ASN A 124 8.20 -6.81 -13.97
CA ASN A 124 9.10 -5.95 -14.69
C ASN A 124 8.38 -5.43 -15.95
N LYS A 125 8.24 -4.11 -16.07
CA LYS A 125 7.60 -3.44 -17.21
C LYS A 125 8.64 -2.63 -17.98
N PRO A 126 8.64 -2.68 -19.33
CA PRO A 126 9.52 -1.84 -20.10
C PRO A 126 9.17 -0.37 -19.94
N ILE A 127 10.20 0.48 -19.87
CA ILE A 127 10.06 1.92 -20.06
C ILE A 127 10.18 2.20 -21.54
N THR A 128 9.18 2.87 -22.10
CA THR A 128 9.07 3.06 -23.54
C THR A 128 9.62 4.40 -24.02
N HIS A 129 9.90 5.34 -23.11
CA HIS A 129 10.39 6.68 -23.41
C HIS A 129 11.87 6.82 -23.05
N GLY A 130 12.66 7.45 -23.91
CA GLY A 130 14.07 7.69 -23.67
C GLY A 130 14.73 8.60 -24.69
N PRO A 131 16.04 8.86 -24.54
CA PRO A 131 16.77 9.75 -25.43
C PRO A 131 16.92 9.18 -26.85
N GLU A 132 17.08 10.05 -27.83
CA GLU A 132 17.42 9.66 -29.19
C GLU A 132 18.76 8.91 -29.20
N GLY A 133 18.77 7.74 -29.81
CA GLY A 133 19.90 6.82 -29.83
C GLY A 133 19.87 5.75 -28.73
N SER A 134 18.87 5.76 -27.86
CA SER A 134 18.71 4.73 -26.80
C SER A 134 18.16 3.40 -27.32
N GLY A 135 17.50 3.39 -28.48
CA GLY A 135 16.77 2.22 -28.99
C GLY A 135 15.36 2.07 -28.42
N LEU A 136 14.93 2.95 -27.52
CA LEU A 136 13.57 2.93 -26.96
C LEU A 136 12.54 3.45 -27.97
N PRO A 137 11.26 2.95 -27.93
CA PRO A 137 10.28 3.24 -28.97
C PRO A 137 9.89 4.71 -29.07
N ASN A 138 9.79 5.40 -27.95
CA ASN A 138 9.36 6.79 -27.88
C ASN A 138 10.54 7.72 -27.57
N VAL A 139 10.99 8.43 -28.59
CA VAL A 139 12.15 9.34 -28.48
C VAL A 139 11.71 10.67 -27.85
N GLN A 140 12.34 11.02 -26.75
CA GLN A 140 12.24 12.34 -26.12
C GLN A 140 13.15 13.35 -26.85
N GLY A 141 12.95 14.62 -26.64
CA GLY A 141 13.70 15.68 -27.33
C GLY A 141 15.16 15.86 -26.89
N ILE A 142 15.80 14.84 -26.37
CA ILE A 142 17.22 14.83 -25.92
C ILE A 142 17.93 13.62 -26.54
N THR A 143 19.21 13.75 -26.82
CA THR A 143 20.08 12.67 -27.35
C THR A 143 20.86 11.98 -26.23
N VAL A 144 21.29 10.74 -26.46
CA VAL A 144 22.22 10.05 -25.54
C VAL A 144 23.47 10.85 -25.27
N ALA A 145 23.99 11.58 -26.29
CA ALA A 145 25.19 12.43 -26.12
C ALA A 145 24.95 13.61 -25.17
N GLU A 146 23.78 14.25 -25.22
CA GLU A 146 23.41 15.33 -24.30
C GLU A 146 23.18 14.79 -22.88
N VAL A 147 22.57 13.60 -22.74
CA VAL A 147 22.46 12.91 -21.43
C VAL A 147 23.84 12.65 -20.84
N ASP A 148 24.79 12.11 -21.61
CA ASP A 148 26.17 11.89 -21.18
C ASP A 148 26.88 13.20 -20.84
N GLN A 149 26.64 14.29 -21.59
CA GLN A 149 27.17 15.61 -21.28
C GLN A 149 26.68 16.11 -19.93
N ILE A 150 25.36 16.11 -19.69
CA ILE A 150 24.78 16.50 -18.39
C ILE A 150 25.33 15.65 -17.27
N ARG A 151 25.40 14.32 -17.45
CA ARG A 151 25.98 13.40 -16.48
C ARG A 151 27.43 13.75 -16.12
N ASN A 152 28.25 14.06 -17.11
CA ASN A 152 29.66 14.46 -16.89
C ASN A 152 29.76 15.81 -16.17
N ILE A 153 28.93 16.77 -16.52
CA ILE A 153 28.84 18.08 -15.84
C ILE A 153 28.48 17.84 -14.37
N THR A 154 27.43 17.03 -14.10
CA THR A 154 26.99 16.72 -12.74
C THR A 154 28.11 16.11 -11.90
N LYS A 155 28.83 15.13 -12.43
CA LYS A 155 29.97 14.52 -11.76
C LYS A 155 31.07 15.51 -11.42
N ASN A 156 31.43 16.35 -12.38
CA ASN A 156 32.59 17.23 -12.27
C ASN A 156 32.32 18.52 -11.50
N LYS A 157 31.10 19.04 -11.57
CA LYS A 157 30.74 20.34 -11.01
C LYS A 157 29.93 20.24 -9.72
N TYR A 158 29.08 19.18 -9.60
CA TYR A 158 28.15 19.02 -8.48
C TYR A 158 28.50 17.82 -7.57
N GLY A 159 29.47 16.96 -7.99
CA GLY A 159 30.09 15.98 -7.13
C GLY A 159 29.32 14.65 -6.95
N PHE A 160 28.32 14.36 -7.78
CA PHE A 160 27.63 13.08 -7.76
C PHE A 160 27.31 12.57 -9.17
N ASP A 161 27.03 11.27 -9.29
CA ASP A 161 26.62 10.64 -10.55
C ASP A 161 25.08 10.60 -10.65
N PRO A 162 24.43 11.29 -11.60
CA PRO A 162 22.99 11.23 -11.80
C PRO A 162 22.50 9.92 -12.46
N LEU A 163 23.38 8.97 -12.73
CA LEU A 163 23.16 7.60 -13.20
C LEU A 163 22.78 7.46 -14.70
N GLY A 164 22.01 8.30 -15.28
CA GLY A 164 21.54 8.19 -16.66
C GLY A 164 20.02 7.99 -16.71
N TYR A 165 19.54 6.96 -17.41
CA TYR A 165 18.13 6.64 -17.53
C TYR A 165 17.88 5.14 -17.38
N THR A 166 16.69 4.78 -16.89
CA THR A 166 16.26 3.40 -16.68
C THR A 166 15.47 2.90 -17.88
N SER A 167 15.64 1.63 -18.25
CA SER A 167 14.93 0.99 -19.36
C SER A 167 13.80 0.06 -18.93
N SER A 168 13.72 -0.27 -17.65
CA SER A 168 12.69 -1.14 -17.10
C SER A 168 12.25 -0.68 -15.70
N ASN A 169 11.02 -0.98 -15.35
CA ASN A 169 10.40 -0.62 -14.08
C ASN A 169 10.02 -1.89 -13.33
N LEU A 170 10.78 -2.20 -12.29
CA LEU A 170 10.53 -3.33 -11.40
C LEU A 170 9.57 -2.93 -10.28
N SER A 171 8.57 -3.77 -10.07
CA SER A 171 7.69 -3.75 -8.90
C SER A 171 7.72 -5.13 -8.25
N ALA A 172 8.01 -5.19 -6.96
CA ALA A 172 8.07 -6.43 -6.20
C ALA A 172 7.08 -6.38 -5.03
N GLN A 173 6.58 -7.56 -4.64
CA GLN A 173 5.72 -7.70 -3.48
C GLN A 173 5.89 -9.07 -2.85
N GLU A 174 6.02 -9.08 -1.52
CA GLU A 174 6.08 -10.28 -0.70
C GLU A 174 4.85 -10.34 0.21
N TYR A 175 4.35 -11.55 0.45
CA TYR A 175 3.23 -11.81 1.33
C TYR A 175 3.59 -12.92 2.30
N MET A 176 3.34 -12.70 3.57
CA MET A 176 3.37 -13.73 4.59
C MET A 176 2.05 -13.74 5.34
N THR A 177 1.47 -14.93 5.53
CA THR A 177 0.30 -15.10 6.39
C THR A 177 0.52 -16.33 7.26
N ALA A 178 0.34 -16.17 8.57
CA ALA A 178 0.35 -17.27 9.54
C ALA A 178 -0.93 -17.21 10.37
N ARG A 179 -1.59 -18.35 10.52
CA ARG A 179 -2.82 -18.50 11.29
C ARG A 179 -2.74 -19.71 12.21
N LEU A 180 -3.21 -19.52 13.43
CA LEU A 180 -3.36 -20.55 14.44
C LEU A 180 -4.81 -20.56 14.94
N ASP A 181 -5.47 -21.71 14.87
CA ASP A 181 -6.82 -21.93 15.37
C ASP A 181 -6.80 -22.91 16.53
N LEU A 182 -7.39 -22.53 17.64
CA LEU A 182 -7.46 -23.32 18.88
C LEU A 182 -8.92 -23.54 19.27
N ASN A 183 -9.40 -24.78 19.23
CA ASN A 183 -10.65 -25.18 19.86
C ASN A 183 -10.39 -25.38 21.36
N ILE A 184 -10.61 -24.33 22.16
CA ILE A 184 -10.41 -24.36 23.61
C ILE A 184 -11.37 -25.35 24.24
N THR A 185 -12.62 -25.30 23.80
CA THR A 185 -13.69 -26.27 24.06
C THR A 185 -14.52 -26.42 22.77
N ASP A 186 -15.53 -27.29 22.79
CA ASP A 186 -16.45 -27.43 21.65
C ASP A 186 -17.20 -26.13 21.34
N ASN A 187 -17.31 -25.23 22.32
CA ASN A 187 -18.07 -23.99 22.21
C ASN A 187 -17.20 -22.74 22.13
N HIS A 188 -15.87 -22.84 22.31
CA HIS A 188 -14.99 -21.69 22.35
C HIS A 188 -13.79 -21.90 21.41
N ARG A 189 -13.68 -21.04 20.41
CA ARG A 189 -12.58 -21.06 19.44
C ARG A 189 -11.80 -19.76 19.48
N LEU A 190 -10.47 -19.87 19.61
CA LEU A 190 -9.53 -18.77 19.47
C LEU A 190 -8.79 -18.89 18.14
N THR A 191 -8.79 -17.83 17.36
CA THR A 191 -7.96 -17.66 16.17
C THR A 191 -6.91 -16.60 16.45
N ILE A 192 -5.65 -16.87 16.14
CA ILE A 192 -4.55 -15.91 16.18
C ILE A 192 -3.99 -15.82 14.76
N ASN A 193 -3.71 -14.62 14.29
CA ASN A 193 -3.20 -14.41 12.94
C ASN A 193 -2.11 -13.34 12.93
N HIS A 194 -1.16 -13.52 12.01
CA HIS A 194 -0.12 -12.60 11.64
C HIS A 194 -0.10 -12.50 10.12
N LYS A 195 0.01 -11.27 9.59
CA LYS A 195 0.10 -11.02 8.15
C LYS A 195 1.11 -9.90 7.93
N GLU A 196 1.96 -10.10 6.95
CA GLU A 196 2.93 -9.11 6.51
C GLU A 196 2.84 -8.97 4.99
N VAL A 197 2.89 -7.74 4.52
CA VAL A 197 2.95 -7.39 3.11
C VAL A 197 4.02 -6.35 2.91
N GLU A 198 5.09 -6.76 2.24
CA GLU A 198 6.11 -5.83 1.77
C GLU A 198 5.94 -5.58 0.28
N SER A 199 6.03 -4.35 -0.15
CA SER A 199 5.98 -4.00 -1.56
C SER A 199 6.92 -2.88 -1.91
N SER A 200 7.43 -2.90 -3.15
CA SER A 200 8.28 -1.85 -3.67
C SER A 200 8.00 -1.60 -5.14
N LYS A 201 8.19 -0.35 -5.57
CA LYS A 201 8.02 0.05 -6.96
C LYS A 201 8.90 1.25 -7.29
N LEU A 202 9.54 1.19 -8.44
CA LEU A 202 10.21 2.35 -9.02
C LEU A 202 9.17 3.35 -9.54
N ASN A 203 9.32 4.63 -9.19
CA ASN A 203 8.48 5.74 -9.65
C ASN A 203 9.36 6.83 -10.25
N GLY A 204 8.76 7.72 -11.06
CA GLY A 204 9.44 8.82 -11.70
C GLY A 204 10.14 8.48 -13.01
N ALA A 205 10.10 7.21 -13.45
CA ALA A 205 10.71 6.80 -14.71
C ALA A 205 10.09 7.52 -15.93
N ASN A 206 10.90 7.67 -16.98
CA ASN A 206 10.52 8.37 -18.22
C ASN A 206 9.22 7.82 -18.83
N SER A 207 8.21 8.67 -18.95
CA SER A 207 6.88 8.32 -19.45
C SER A 207 6.21 9.38 -20.31
N SER A 208 6.88 10.52 -20.58
CA SER A 208 6.34 11.64 -21.34
C SER A 208 7.37 12.22 -22.32
N TYR A 209 6.91 13.03 -23.26
CA TYR A 209 7.80 13.70 -24.22
C TYR A 209 8.37 15.04 -23.73
N GLY A 210 7.79 15.65 -22.71
CA GLY A 210 8.15 16.99 -22.25
C GLY A 210 9.23 17.03 -21.19
N THR A 211 9.46 15.89 -20.51
CA THR A 211 10.43 15.81 -19.41
C THR A 211 11.31 14.59 -19.60
N PHE A 212 12.60 14.75 -19.42
CA PHE A 212 13.56 13.68 -19.31
C PHE A 212 14.06 13.59 -17.87
N THR A 213 13.79 12.47 -17.22
CA THR A 213 14.14 12.20 -15.84
C THR A 213 15.40 11.34 -15.81
N PHE A 214 16.46 11.84 -15.19
CA PHE A 214 17.62 11.02 -14.84
C PHE A 214 17.27 10.03 -13.74
N SER A 215 17.91 8.86 -13.73
CA SER A 215 17.63 7.83 -12.71
C SER A 215 17.89 8.32 -11.28
N SER A 216 18.65 9.38 -11.08
CA SER A 216 18.79 10.04 -9.78
C SER A 216 17.51 10.71 -9.29
N ALA A 217 16.61 11.12 -10.19
CA ALA A 217 15.33 11.74 -9.87
C ALA A 217 14.18 10.72 -9.81
N GLU A 218 14.43 9.48 -10.19
CA GLU A 218 13.54 8.35 -9.88
C GLU A 218 13.62 8.03 -8.37
N TYR A 219 12.61 7.36 -7.84
CA TYR A 219 12.62 6.91 -6.46
C TYR A 219 11.95 5.57 -6.29
N GLN A 220 12.51 4.76 -5.39
CA GLN A 220 11.89 3.52 -4.94
C GLN A 220 10.88 3.84 -3.85
N LYS A 221 9.58 3.58 -4.13
CA LYS A 221 8.53 3.64 -3.11
C LYS A 221 8.41 2.24 -2.51
N GLY A 222 8.74 2.14 -1.23
CA GLY A 222 8.57 0.94 -0.42
C GLY A 222 7.38 1.10 0.52
N GLU A 223 6.65 0.02 0.73
CA GLU A 223 5.55 -0.05 1.68
C GLU A 223 5.64 -1.38 2.42
N ASN A 224 5.58 -1.31 3.75
CA ASN A 224 5.46 -2.47 4.62
C ASN A 224 4.19 -2.30 5.45
N THR A 225 3.38 -3.36 5.51
CA THR A 225 2.18 -3.42 6.34
C THR A 225 2.19 -4.73 7.10
N GLU A 226 2.20 -4.63 8.42
CA GLU A 226 2.15 -5.77 9.34
C GLU A 226 0.86 -5.71 10.15
N THR A 227 0.21 -6.85 10.34
CA THR A 227 -0.99 -6.98 11.19
C THR A 227 -0.89 -8.21 12.06
N ASP A 228 -1.13 -8.00 13.35
CA ASP A 228 -1.30 -9.06 14.33
C ASP A 228 -2.70 -9.01 14.92
N GLY A 229 -3.28 -10.16 15.22
CA GLY A 229 -4.60 -10.14 15.82
C GLY A 229 -5.05 -11.46 16.39
N PHE A 230 -6.08 -11.38 17.22
CA PHE A 230 -6.82 -12.54 17.66
C PHE A 230 -8.33 -12.32 17.59
N LEU A 231 -9.07 -13.40 17.45
CA LEU A 231 -10.52 -13.47 17.51
C LEU A 231 -10.93 -14.64 18.41
N LEU A 232 -11.65 -14.37 19.46
CA LEU A 232 -12.29 -15.36 20.31
C LEU A 232 -13.79 -15.40 20.03
N VAL A 233 -14.27 -16.52 19.52
CA VAL A 233 -15.72 -16.79 19.32
C VAL A 233 -16.17 -17.75 20.42
N SER A 234 -17.27 -17.41 21.09
CA SER A 234 -17.83 -18.17 22.19
C SER A 234 -19.33 -18.38 22.02
N ASN A 235 -19.74 -19.63 21.87
CA ASN A 235 -21.14 -20.04 21.84
C ASN A 235 -21.56 -20.43 23.25
N TRP A 236 -22.21 -19.52 23.98
CA TRP A 236 -22.61 -19.73 25.38
C TRP A 236 -23.85 -20.62 25.51
N SER A 237 -24.71 -20.55 24.51
CA SER A 237 -25.88 -21.40 24.31
C SER A 237 -26.17 -21.47 22.80
N ASP A 238 -27.23 -22.21 22.43
CA ASP A 238 -27.71 -22.23 21.04
C ASP A 238 -28.15 -20.84 20.54
N ASP A 239 -28.53 -19.95 21.48
CA ASP A 239 -29.07 -18.64 21.18
C ASP A 239 -28.10 -17.48 21.42
N LEU A 240 -26.99 -17.67 22.15
CA LEU A 240 -26.08 -16.59 22.56
C LEU A 240 -24.65 -16.84 22.08
N ILE A 241 -24.15 -15.94 21.23
CA ILE A 241 -22.79 -15.93 20.69
C ILE A 241 -22.13 -14.62 21.05
N THR A 242 -20.86 -14.68 21.45
CA THR A 242 -20.01 -13.49 21.60
C THR A 242 -18.73 -13.62 20.80
N GLU A 243 -18.26 -12.49 20.26
CA GLU A 243 -17.01 -12.35 19.57
C GLU A 243 -16.18 -11.24 20.22
N ILE A 244 -14.94 -11.56 20.57
CA ILE A 244 -13.97 -10.58 21.07
C ILE A 244 -12.77 -10.62 20.13
N SER A 245 -12.42 -9.49 19.56
CA SER A 245 -11.20 -9.37 18.76
C SER A 245 -10.36 -8.18 19.17
N TYR A 246 -9.07 -8.35 19.03
CA TYR A 246 -8.10 -7.26 19.11
C TYR A 246 -7.07 -7.47 18.00
N SER A 247 -6.69 -6.39 17.34
CA SER A 247 -5.64 -6.42 16.33
C SER A 247 -4.86 -5.12 16.30
N THR A 248 -3.63 -5.23 15.82
CA THR A 248 -2.75 -4.09 15.50
C THR A 248 -2.47 -4.08 14.02
N LYS A 249 -2.25 -2.90 13.46
CA LYS A 249 -1.74 -2.71 12.09
C LYS A 249 -0.67 -1.64 12.14
N GLU A 250 0.54 -2.00 11.72
CA GLU A 250 1.62 -1.07 11.45
C GLU A 250 1.76 -0.90 9.94
N GLN A 251 1.93 0.34 9.49
CA GLN A 251 2.20 0.66 8.10
C GLN A 251 3.36 1.65 8.02
N LYS A 252 4.36 1.34 7.19
CA LYS A 252 5.50 2.21 6.91
C LYS A 252 5.64 2.41 5.42
N THR A 253 5.73 3.68 5.01
CA THR A 253 5.97 4.06 3.62
C THR A 253 7.32 4.79 3.53
N SER A 254 8.20 4.30 2.68
CA SER A 254 9.50 4.91 2.38
C SER A 254 9.57 5.34 0.91
N GLN A 255 10.35 6.40 0.63
CA GLN A 255 10.55 6.90 -0.72
C GLN A 255 12.01 7.31 -0.88
N MET A 256 12.80 6.44 -1.55
CA MET A 256 14.25 6.53 -1.56
C MET A 256 14.79 6.81 -2.97
N SER A 257 15.57 7.88 -3.13
CA SER A 257 16.33 8.10 -4.36
C SER A 257 17.56 7.18 -4.43
N PRO A 258 17.92 6.66 -5.63
CA PRO A 258 19.12 5.83 -5.82
C PRO A 258 20.44 6.51 -5.46
N VAL A 259 20.46 7.84 -5.44
CA VAL A 259 21.66 8.63 -5.09
C VAL A 259 21.63 9.17 -3.66
N GLY A 260 20.66 8.74 -2.87
CA GLY A 260 20.43 9.24 -1.51
C GLY A 260 19.61 10.52 -1.47
N GLN A 261 19.22 10.93 -0.26
CA GLN A 261 18.25 12.01 -0.05
C GLN A 261 18.89 13.35 0.32
N ASN A 262 20.20 13.39 0.56
CA ASN A 262 20.91 14.58 1.07
C ASN A 262 21.51 15.47 -0.05
N LEU A 263 21.07 15.28 -1.29
CA LEU A 263 21.52 16.05 -2.45
C LEU A 263 20.43 17.05 -2.88
N PRO A 264 20.82 18.19 -3.48
CA PRO A 264 19.86 19.08 -4.10
C PRO A 264 19.28 18.48 -5.39
N SER A 265 18.10 18.97 -5.77
CA SER A 265 17.47 18.71 -7.07
C SER A 265 17.85 19.78 -8.08
N PHE A 266 17.94 19.41 -9.35
CA PHE A 266 18.23 20.34 -10.44
C PHE A 266 17.21 20.16 -11.57
N THR A 267 16.65 21.27 -12.03
CA THR A 267 15.81 21.35 -13.22
C THR A 267 16.59 22.11 -14.31
N ILE A 268 16.80 21.48 -15.45
CA ILE A 268 17.45 22.11 -16.60
C ILE A 268 16.38 22.28 -17.67
N GLU A 269 15.87 23.51 -17.80
CA GLU A 269 14.97 23.88 -18.88
C GLU A 269 15.74 23.90 -20.21
N ASN A 270 15.08 23.63 -21.34
CA ASN A 270 15.71 23.64 -22.67
C ASN A 270 16.98 22.77 -22.75
N CYS A 271 17.02 21.63 -22.06
CA CYS A 271 18.19 20.74 -21.99
C CYS A 271 18.45 19.96 -23.29
N GLY A 272 17.57 20.03 -24.27
CA GLY A 272 17.66 19.40 -25.58
C GLY A 272 16.79 20.11 -26.62
N ALA A 273 16.41 19.41 -27.68
CA ALA A 273 15.48 19.94 -28.68
C ALA A 273 14.04 19.99 -28.10
N ARG A 274 13.19 20.87 -28.71
CA ARG A 274 11.74 20.96 -28.35
C ARG A 274 11.42 21.42 -26.92
N GLU A 275 12.24 22.27 -26.33
CA GLU A 275 11.99 22.80 -24.99
C GLU A 275 11.82 21.72 -23.88
N ILE A 276 12.52 20.60 -24.03
CA ILE A 276 12.48 19.52 -23.04
C ILE A 276 13.11 19.97 -21.73
N VAL A 277 12.53 19.52 -20.62
CA VAL A 277 13.03 19.73 -19.25
C VAL A 277 13.77 18.48 -18.79
N CYS A 278 14.97 18.67 -18.23
CA CYS A 278 15.72 17.58 -17.59
C CYS A 278 15.68 17.70 -16.08
N GLU A 279 15.33 16.61 -15.40
CA GLU A 279 15.35 16.49 -13.94
C GLU A 279 16.57 15.68 -13.49
N VAL A 280 17.39 16.24 -12.62
CA VAL A 280 18.68 15.70 -12.16
C VAL A 280 18.79 15.81 -10.64
N GLY A 281 19.33 14.80 -9.98
CA GLY A 281 19.35 14.72 -8.52
C GLY A 281 18.04 14.13 -7.96
N PRO A 282 17.89 13.99 -6.65
CA PRO A 282 16.69 13.45 -6.03
C PRO A 282 15.42 14.23 -6.42
N ASP A 283 14.28 13.55 -6.56
CA ASP A 283 12.99 14.21 -6.75
C ASP A 283 12.71 15.19 -5.61
N ILE A 284 12.28 16.42 -5.95
CA ILE A 284 12.08 17.50 -4.98
C ILE A 284 11.06 17.20 -3.88
N TYR A 285 10.12 16.27 -4.15
CA TYR A 285 9.07 15.86 -3.22
C TYR A 285 9.48 14.68 -2.34
N ARG A 286 10.72 14.14 -2.51
CA ARG A 286 11.16 12.91 -1.83
C ARG A 286 12.35 13.11 -0.90
N SER A 287 12.87 14.34 -0.78
CA SER A 287 14.00 14.65 0.10
C SER A 287 13.67 14.45 1.59
N ALA A 288 12.42 14.70 1.99
CA ALA A 288 11.87 14.34 3.29
C ALA A 288 10.40 13.93 3.10
N ASN A 289 10.15 12.65 2.95
CA ASN A 289 8.81 12.10 2.74
C ASN A 289 8.73 10.70 3.34
N ALA A 290 8.04 10.58 4.47
CA ALA A 290 7.78 9.33 5.15
C ALA A 290 6.41 9.37 5.82
N LEU A 291 5.75 8.22 5.85
CA LEU A 291 4.51 8.00 6.58
C LEU A 291 4.66 6.72 7.40
N GLU A 292 4.37 6.83 8.70
CA GLU A 292 4.24 5.70 9.60
C GLU A 292 2.90 5.81 10.31
N THR A 293 2.16 4.71 10.37
CA THR A 293 0.91 4.63 11.12
C THR A 293 0.92 3.37 11.97
N GLU A 294 0.53 3.53 13.24
CA GLU A 294 0.27 2.42 14.15
C GLU A 294 -1.20 2.49 14.56
N ASN A 295 -1.92 1.40 14.34
CA ASN A 295 -3.35 1.35 14.62
C ASN A 295 -3.65 0.18 15.54
N SER A 296 -4.57 0.38 16.49
CA SER A 296 -5.14 -0.70 17.28
C SER A 296 -6.66 -0.75 17.12
N PHE A 297 -7.21 -1.94 17.11
CA PHE A 297 -8.65 -2.18 16.91
C PHE A 297 -9.11 -3.20 17.95
N PHE A 298 -10.06 -2.79 18.78
CA PHE A 298 -10.75 -3.70 19.70
C PHE A 298 -12.23 -3.77 19.27
N LYS A 299 -12.79 -4.98 19.27
CA LYS A 299 -14.21 -5.20 19.01
C LYS A 299 -14.75 -6.24 19.97
N PHE A 300 -15.87 -5.91 20.60
CA PHE A 300 -16.77 -6.83 21.27
C PHE A 300 -18.10 -6.85 20.50
N LYS A 301 -18.57 -8.04 20.14
CA LYS A 301 -19.87 -8.24 19.52
C LYS A 301 -20.63 -9.34 20.24
N MET A 302 -21.92 -9.12 20.43
CA MET A 302 -22.87 -10.09 20.98
C MET A 302 -24.00 -10.29 19.98
N THR A 303 -24.32 -11.54 19.70
CA THR A 303 -25.48 -11.92 18.89
C THR A 303 -26.39 -12.82 19.75
N TYR A 304 -27.67 -12.45 19.83
CA TYR A 304 -28.67 -13.20 20.59
C TYR A 304 -29.89 -13.48 19.69
N TYR A 305 -30.31 -14.73 19.67
CA TYR A 305 -31.46 -15.20 18.90
C TYR A 305 -32.65 -15.44 19.86
N ASP A 306 -33.83 -14.91 19.53
CA ASP A 306 -35.05 -15.07 20.30
C ASP A 306 -36.25 -15.17 19.35
N ASP A 307 -36.76 -16.37 19.17
CA ASP A 307 -37.80 -16.72 18.19
C ASP A 307 -37.48 -16.18 16.77
N ASN A 308 -38.16 -15.11 16.38
CA ASN A 308 -38.01 -14.46 15.08
C ASN A 308 -37.13 -13.17 15.13
N HIS A 309 -36.41 -12.94 16.23
CA HIS A 309 -35.53 -11.82 16.42
C HIS A 309 -34.06 -12.28 16.42
N LYS A 310 -33.19 -11.52 15.76
CA LYS A 310 -31.75 -11.62 15.88
C LYS A 310 -31.18 -10.28 16.33
N TRP A 311 -30.91 -10.21 17.60
CA TRP A 311 -30.27 -9.04 18.21
C TRP A 311 -28.76 -9.07 17.99
N THR A 312 -28.19 -7.94 17.56
CA THR A 312 -26.75 -7.75 17.49
C THR A 312 -26.38 -6.47 18.23
N ALA A 313 -25.49 -6.56 19.19
CA ALA A 313 -24.93 -5.40 19.89
C ALA A 313 -23.41 -5.43 19.82
N GLY A 314 -22.77 -4.27 19.73
CA GLY A 314 -21.33 -4.19 19.69
C GLY A 314 -20.75 -2.92 20.29
N TYR A 315 -19.51 -3.05 20.68
CA TYR A 315 -18.62 -1.98 21.14
C TYR A 315 -17.31 -2.11 20.40
N GLU A 316 -16.82 -1.03 19.83
CA GLU A 316 -15.56 -0.99 19.08
C GLU A 316 -14.74 0.21 19.53
N THR A 317 -13.42 0.03 19.65
CA THR A 317 -12.46 1.15 19.69
C THR A 317 -11.44 0.99 18.59
N LYS A 318 -11.07 2.12 17.99
CA LYS A 318 -9.97 2.21 17.02
C LYS A 318 -9.11 3.39 17.42
N GLU A 319 -7.82 3.14 17.51
CA GLU A 319 -6.82 4.14 17.85
C GLU A 319 -5.85 4.26 16.68
N TRP A 320 -5.49 5.48 16.31
CA TRP A 320 -4.50 5.76 15.28
C TRP A 320 -3.40 6.64 15.84
N ASP A 321 -2.16 6.20 15.70
CA ASP A 321 -0.94 6.98 15.90
C ASP A 321 -0.31 7.23 14.55
N ILE A 322 -0.17 8.49 14.14
CA ILE A 322 0.25 8.87 12.80
C ILE A 322 1.47 9.77 12.88
N TYR A 323 2.52 9.38 12.17
CA TYR A 323 3.67 10.21 11.88
C TYR A 323 3.78 10.42 10.37
N ASN A 324 3.69 11.66 9.93
CA ASN A 324 3.83 12.04 8.53
C ASN A 324 4.78 13.21 8.37
N VAL A 325 5.82 13.05 7.57
CA VAL A 325 6.71 14.12 7.15
C VAL A 325 6.65 14.31 5.64
N PHE A 326 6.50 15.55 5.21
CA PHE A 326 6.53 15.93 3.80
C PHE A 326 7.10 17.34 3.66
N ILE A 327 8.40 17.43 3.33
CA ILE A 327 9.08 18.69 3.11
C ILE A 327 9.60 18.75 1.68
N VAL A 328 9.00 19.60 0.86
CA VAL A 328 9.39 19.77 -0.55
C VAL A 328 10.71 20.51 -0.65
N ALA A 329 11.65 20.03 -1.46
CA ALA A 329 12.95 20.63 -1.72
C ALA A 329 13.75 20.95 -0.44
N GLN A 330 13.75 20.05 0.55
CA GLN A 330 14.46 20.22 1.83
C GLN A 330 15.95 20.53 1.63
N ASN A 331 16.58 19.97 0.60
CA ASN A 331 18.00 20.19 0.28
C ASN A 331 18.22 21.24 -0.82
N GLY A 332 17.17 21.97 -1.20
CA GLY A 332 17.18 22.96 -2.26
C GLY A 332 16.90 22.36 -3.64
N SER A 333 16.26 23.16 -4.47
CA SER A 333 16.06 22.93 -5.90
C SER A 333 16.58 24.11 -6.70
N TYR A 334 17.31 23.86 -7.76
CA TYR A 334 17.93 24.88 -8.60
C TYR A 334 17.47 24.72 -10.04
N ASP A 335 17.05 25.81 -10.66
CA ASP A 335 16.64 25.85 -12.07
C ASP A 335 17.74 26.47 -12.92
N PHE A 336 17.94 25.93 -14.12
CA PHE A 336 18.94 26.38 -15.09
C PHE A 336 18.31 26.49 -16.47
N ASP A 337 18.79 27.43 -17.30
CA ASP A 337 18.42 27.55 -18.68
C ASP A 337 19.53 26.93 -19.57
N GLY A 338 19.20 25.81 -20.19
CA GLY A 338 20.07 25.04 -21.06
C GLY A 338 21.26 24.35 -20.35
N ILE A 339 21.88 23.43 -21.05
CA ILE A 339 23.07 22.70 -20.57
C ILE A 339 24.22 23.68 -20.27
N SER A 340 24.34 24.77 -21.02
CA SER A 340 25.40 25.77 -20.80
C SER A 340 25.22 26.55 -19.50
N GLY A 341 23.98 26.90 -19.12
CA GLY A 341 23.66 27.49 -17.82
C GLY A 341 24.00 26.55 -16.68
N TYR A 342 23.66 25.26 -16.82
CA TYR A 342 23.99 24.20 -15.86
C TYR A 342 25.51 24.03 -15.71
N GLU A 343 26.25 23.94 -16.82
CA GLU A 343 27.71 23.80 -16.82
C GLU A 343 28.41 25.02 -16.17
N SER A 344 27.93 26.22 -16.41
CA SER A 344 28.48 27.44 -15.83
C SER A 344 28.00 27.74 -14.42
N GLN A 345 27.13 26.87 -13.85
CA GLN A 345 26.53 26.97 -12.52
C GLN A 345 25.76 28.29 -12.33
N GLN A 346 25.13 28.82 -13.39
CA GLN A 346 24.31 30.02 -13.37
C GLN A 346 22.83 29.67 -13.24
N ALA A 347 22.39 29.49 -12.00
CA ALA A 347 20.99 29.21 -11.73
C ALA A 347 20.11 30.42 -12.06
N THR A 348 18.97 30.15 -12.68
CA THR A 348 17.89 31.10 -12.98
C THR A 348 16.84 31.14 -11.87
N GLY A 349 16.70 30.06 -11.11
CA GLY A 349 15.81 29.91 -9.99
C GLY A 349 16.42 29.11 -8.85
N PHE A 350 15.89 29.35 -7.65
CA PHE A 350 16.22 28.61 -6.44
C PHE A 350 14.97 28.48 -5.58
N PHE A 351 14.66 27.27 -5.16
CA PHE A 351 13.60 27.01 -4.19
C PHE A 351 14.14 26.15 -3.05
N HIS A 352 13.81 26.50 -1.83
CA HIS A 352 14.17 25.74 -0.64
C HIS A 352 13.05 25.89 0.39
N ASN A 353 12.68 24.79 1.00
CA ASN A 353 11.74 24.77 2.10
C ASN A 353 12.27 23.83 3.19
N ASN A 354 12.01 24.17 4.44
CA ASN A 354 12.39 23.35 5.56
C ASN A 354 11.53 23.69 6.79
N SER A 355 11.57 22.82 7.80
CA SER A 355 11.02 23.12 9.11
C SER A 355 11.77 24.31 9.76
N ARG A 356 11.15 24.91 10.77
CA ARG A 356 11.73 26.07 11.47
C ARG A 356 13.05 25.74 12.18
N ASP A 357 13.21 24.52 12.66
CA ASP A 357 14.42 24.04 13.34
C ASP A 357 15.37 23.26 12.41
N LEU A 358 15.07 23.22 11.12
CA LEU A 358 15.83 22.55 10.06
C LEU A 358 15.95 21.02 10.25
N THR A 359 15.01 20.41 10.98
CA THR A 359 14.94 18.97 11.17
C THR A 359 13.71 18.37 10.49
N GLU A 360 13.76 17.11 10.08
CA GLU A 360 12.59 16.40 9.56
C GLU A 360 11.49 16.31 10.62
N ALA A 361 11.87 16.01 11.86
CA ALA A 361 10.93 15.91 12.98
C ALA A 361 10.17 17.22 13.23
N GLY A 362 10.86 18.38 13.07
CA GLY A 362 10.21 19.69 13.19
C GLY A 362 9.25 20.04 12.06
N GLY A 363 9.34 19.33 10.93
CA GLY A 363 8.42 19.43 9.78
C GLY A 363 7.38 18.32 9.72
N ALA A 364 7.44 17.36 10.65
CA ALA A 364 6.49 16.27 10.72
C ALA A 364 5.17 16.66 11.40
N ALA A 365 4.08 16.08 10.96
CA ALA A 365 2.83 16.02 11.70
C ALA A 365 2.80 14.67 12.44
N ALA A 366 2.80 14.72 13.77
CA ALA A 366 2.63 13.57 14.63
C ALA A 366 1.40 13.79 15.49
N PHE A 367 0.41 12.91 15.41
CA PHE A 367 -0.85 13.06 16.14
C PHE A 367 -1.55 11.72 16.33
N LYS A 368 -2.40 11.69 17.36
CA LYS A 368 -3.25 10.54 17.69
C LYS A 368 -4.72 10.93 17.61
N TYR A 369 -5.55 9.98 17.21
CA TYR A 369 -7.00 10.10 17.34
C TYR A 369 -7.64 8.75 17.56
N ASP A 370 -8.77 8.80 18.25
CA ASP A 370 -9.53 7.63 18.67
C ASP A 370 -10.94 7.68 18.08
N LEU A 371 -11.49 6.51 17.81
CA LEU A 371 -12.90 6.33 17.47
C LEU A 371 -13.49 5.29 18.40
N THR A 372 -14.46 5.71 19.20
CA THR A 372 -15.30 4.81 19.99
C THR A 372 -16.64 4.65 19.33
N SER A 373 -17.10 3.42 19.16
CA SER A 373 -18.35 3.10 18.50
C SER A 373 -19.19 2.15 19.34
N MET A 374 -20.49 2.41 19.41
CA MET A 374 -21.48 1.52 20.04
C MET A 374 -22.66 1.32 19.09
N TYR A 375 -23.13 0.11 18.97
CA TYR A 375 -24.30 -0.17 18.12
C TYR A 375 -25.18 -1.26 18.69
N ILE A 376 -26.46 -1.20 18.30
CA ILE A 376 -27.45 -2.22 18.54
C ILE A 376 -28.36 -2.34 17.32
N GLN A 377 -28.70 -3.56 16.97
CA GLN A 377 -29.54 -3.87 15.81
C GLN A 377 -30.46 -5.04 16.14
N ASP A 378 -31.68 -4.99 15.62
CA ASP A 378 -32.63 -6.10 15.60
C ASP A 378 -32.98 -6.44 14.14
N GLU A 379 -32.79 -7.67 13.77
CA GLU A 379 -33.25 -8.25 12.52
C GLU A 379 -34.47 -9.15 12.81
N ILE A 380 -35.65 -8.71 12.33
CA ILE A 380 -36.92 -9.30 12.68
C ILE A 380 -37.49 -10.04 11.47
N GLU A 381 -37.69 -11.33 11.60
CA GLU A 381 -38.43 -12.13 10.60
C GLU A 381 -39.94 -12.05 10.86
N ILE A 382 -40.60 -11.09 10.19
CA ILE A 382 -42.03 -10.88 10.34
C ILE A 382 -42.82 -12.00 9.61
N SER A 383 -42.29 -12.49 8.52
CA SER A 383 -42.85 -13.60 7.74
C SER A 383 -41.80 -14.13 6.75
N ASP A 384 -42.03 -15.28 6.13
CA ASP A 384 -41.19 -15.88 5.06
C ASP A 384 -40.85 -14.90 3.91
N LYS A 385 -41.55 -13.76 3.81
CA LYS A 385 -41.38 -12.79 2.73
C LYS A 385 -40.98 -11.39 3.20
N LEU A 386 -40.89 -11.18 4.50
CA LEU A 386 -40.64 -9.85 5.07
C LEU A 386 -39.70 -9.95 6.26
N ASN A 387 -38.48 -9.48 6.06
CA ASN A 387 -37.51 -9.23 7.12
C ASN A 387 -37.36 -7.70 7.30
N VAL A 388 -37.31 -7.27 8.55
CA VAL A 388 -37.11 -5.86 8.92
C VAL A 388 -35.84 -5.73 9.75
N LEU A 389 -34.96 -4.81 9.35
CA LEU A 389 -33.75 -4.47 10.05
C LEU A 389 -33.91 -3.09 10.68
N VAL A 390 -33.72 -2.99 11.97
CA VAL A 390 -33.72 -1.73 12.73
C VAL A 390 -32.45 -1.66 13.55
N GLY A 391 -31.71 -0.57 13.42
CA GLY A 391 -30.44 -0.42 14.15
C GLY A 391 -30.11 1.02 14.47
N LEU A 392 -29.29 1.18 15.49
CA LEU A 392 -28.73 2.46 15.92
C LEU A 392 -27.24 2.28 16.13
N ARG A 393 -26.44 3.20 15.59
CA ARG A 393 -24.99 3.29 15.85
C ARG A 393 -24.66 4.72 16.30
N TYR A 394 -23.77 4.79 17.28
CA TYR A 394 -23.15 6.01 17.76
C TYR A 394 -21.65 5.89 17.58
N ASP A 395 -21.06 6.90 16.95
CA ASP A 395 -19.61 7.01 16.74
C ASP A 395 -19.12 8.32 17.34
N GLU A 396 -18.06 8.26 18.14
CA GLU A 396 -17.41 9.43 18.76
C GLU A 396 -15.93 9.43 18.40
N PHE A 397 -15.50 10.54 17.79
CA PHE A 397 -14.09 10.80 17.51
C PHE A 397 -13.52 11.69 18.59
N ASP A 398 -12.32 11.36 19.07
CA ASP A 398 -11.58 12.17 20.03
C ASP A 398 -10.12 12.30 19.60
N SER A 399 -9.48 13.42 19.95
CA SER A 399 -8.06 13.66 19.76
C SER A 399 -7.58 14.71 20.75
N ASP A 400 -6.54 14.38 21.50
CA ASP A 400 -5.87 15.31 22.40
C ASP A 400 -4.92 16.29 21.65
N ASP A 401 -4.70 16.05 20.36
CA ASP A 401 -3.82 16.86 19.53
C ASP A 401 -4.55 18.03 18.86
N ALA A 402 -3.92 19.18 18.89
CA ALA A 402 -4.38 20.36 18.18
C ALA A 402 -3.40 20.75 17.08
N PRO A 403 -3.88 21.12 15.87
CA PRO A 403 -2.99 21.58 14.82
C PRO A 403 -2.23 22.84 15.26
N SER A 404 -0.94 22.91 14.90
CA SER A 404 -0.12 24.09 15.13
C SER A 404 -0.71 25.28 14.37
N LEU A 405 -0.74 26.46 15.01
CA LEU A 405 -1.11 27.71 14.34
C LEU A 405 0.02 28.11 13.39
N ASN A 406 -0.30 28.33 12.13
CA ASN A 406 0.59 28.91 11.12
C ASN A 406 0.75 30.41 11.32
#